data_01385f2a7e9023a8003c1f791ab59282
#
_entry.id   01385f2a7e9023a8003c1f791ab59282
#
_cell.length_a   1.000
_cell.length_b   1.000
_cell.length_c   1.000
_cell.angle_alpha   90.00
_cell.angle_beta   90.00
_cell.angle_gamma   90.00
#
_symmetry.space_group_name_H-M   'P 1'
#
loop_
_entity.id
_entity.type
_entity.pdbx_description
1 polymer ?
#
loop_
_entity_poly.entity_id
_entity_poly.type
_entity_poly.pdbx_seq_one_letter_code
_entity_poly.pdbx_strand_id
1 'polypeptide(L)'
;NFTSFPIATTTLVNSQPDYTFDNTHLRILRVEVMDKDGNYYLIDPIDLHDIEGIATTEYFETDGRPIYYDKQGASLVLYPAPDNGVSVTLASGLKVYFQRTADVFTSAQVTTGTKQPGFASPFHHILAYMAAVPYCIKYKPERLPAIYKEITDVMGDDATGRQGSLERFYSKRQKDERPIMTMKSISFR
;
A
#
# COMPACT_ATOMS: atom_id res chain seq x y z
N ASN A 1 -6.26 11.70 -2.80
CA ASN A 1 -7.05 10.76 -1.99
C ASN A 1 -6.29 9.44 -1.86
N PHE A 2 -5.74 9.15 -0.66
CA PHE A 2 -5.10 7.86 -0.33
C PHE A 2 -6.12 6.73 -0.09
N THR A 3 -7.38 6.93 -0.44
CA THR A 3 -8.49 5.99 -0.20
C THR A 3 -8.42 4.69 -1.01
N SER A 4 -7.49 4.59 -1.96
CA SER A 4 -7.30 3.38 -2.77
C SER A 4 -6.26 2.39 -2.23
N PHE A 5 -5.53 2.75 -1.19
CA PHE A 5 -4.55 1.86 -0.56
C PHE A 5 -5.14 1.19 0.67
N PRO A 6 -4.79 -0.09 0.95
CA PRO A 6 -5.17 -0.73 2.19
C PRO A 6 -4.61 0.04 3.39
N ILE A 7 -5.44 0.14 4.42
CA ILE A 7 -5.13 0.83 5.67
C ILE A 7 -5.25 -0.19 6.80
N ALA A 8 -4.21 -0.32 7.60
CA ALA A 8 -4.28 -1.01 8.88
C ALA A 8 -4.34 0.01 10.00
N THR A 9 -5.24 -0.21 10.95
CA THR A 9 -5.34 0.59 12.17
C THR A 9 -5.17 -0.33 13.36
N THR A 10 -4.28 0.01 14.28
CA THR A 10 -4.07 -0.77 15.51
C THR A 10 -4.00 0.13 16.74
N THR A 11 -4.27 -0.46 17.91
CA THR A 11 -4.17 0.22 19.18
C THR A 11 -2.71 0.31 19.60
N LEU A 12 -2.28 1.50 20.00
CA LEU A 12 -0.98 1.71 20.62
C LEU A 12 -0.99 1.16 22.05
N VAL A 13 0.15 0.67 22.49
CA VAL A 13 0.35 0.15 23.86
C VAL A 13 1.44 0.98 24.51
N ASN A 14 1.21 1.37 25.77
CA ASN A 14 2.19 2.14 26.54
C ASN A 14 3.55 1.45 26.58
N SER A 15 4.62 2.20 26.34
CA SER A 15 6.01 1.73 26.36
C SER A 15 6.32 0.58 25.39
N GLN A 16 5.44 0.32 24.42
CA GLN A 16 5.67 -0.67 23.39
C GLN A 16 6.05 0.01 22.07
N PRO A 17 7.32 -0.06 21.66
CA PRO A 17 7.75 0.56 20.40
C PRO A 17 7.40 -0.29 19.18
N ASP A 18 7.29 -1.62 19.34
CA ASP A 18 7.26 -2.57 18.24
C ASP A 18 5.83 -3.10 17.95
N TYR A 19 5.44 -3.07 16.66
CA TYR A 19 4.14 -3.52 16.18
C TYR A 19 4.33 -4.46 15.01
N THR A 20 3.73 -5.65 15.09
CA THR A 20 3.83 -6.66 14.03
C THR A 20 3.26 -6.12 12.71
N PHE A 21 4.04 -6.30 11.65
CA PHE A 21 3.68 -5.94 10.29
C PHE A 21 3.69 -7.20 9.42
N ASP A 22 2.57 -7.52 8.79
CA ASP A 22 2.41 -8.76 8.05
C ASP A 22 3.39 -8.85 6.86
N ASN A 23 3.99 -10.03 6.65
CA ASN A 23 4.92 -10.30 5.54
C ASN A 23 4.28 -10.17 4.14
N THR A 24 2.95 -10.19 4.05
CA THR A 24 2.23 -9.91 2.79
C THR A 24 2.24 -8.44 2.41
N HIS A 25 2.64 -7.56 3.34
CA HIS A 25 2.77 -6.14 3.10
C HIS A 25 4.10 -5.84 2.40
N LEU A 26 4.04 -5.38 1.16
CA LEU A 26 5.21 -5.15 0.32
C LEU A 26 5.93 -3.84 0.65
N ARG A 27 5.17 -2.80 0.92
CA ARG A 27 5.72 -1.46 1.13
C ARG A 27 4.83 -0.63 2.03
N ILE A 28 5.44 0.07 2.99
CA ILE A 28 4.81 1.13 3.76
C ILE A 28 4.80 2.40 2.90
N LEU A 29 3.66 3.03 2.79
CA LEU A 29 3.46 4.27 2.03
C LEU A 29 3.41 5.48 2.95
N ARG A 30 2.77 5.32 4.11
CA ARG A 30 2.57 6.37 5.08
C ARG A 30 2.27 5.76 6.44
N VAL A 31 2.80 6.35 7.49
CA VAL A 31 2.49 6.00 8.89
C VAL A 31 1.98 7.25 9.58
N GLU A 32 0.88 7.10 10.30
CA GLU A 32 0.25 8.17 11.06
C GLU A 32 0.00 7.71 12.48
N VAL A 33 0.19 8.60 13.43
CA VAL A 33 -0.10 8.38 14.85
C VAL A 33 -1.17 9.39 15.28
N MET A 34 -2.08 8.98 16.17
CA MET A 34 -3.12 9.85 16.71
C MET A 34 -2.60 10.59 17.94
N ASP A 35 -2.70 11.92 17.92
CA ASP A 35 -2.39 12.76 19.06
C ASP A 35 -3.45 12.64 20.17
N LYS A 36 -3.22 13.29 21.30
CA LYS A 36 -4.16 13.32 22.43
C LYS A 36 -5.52 13.96 22.09
N ASP A 37 -5.57 14.81 21.05
CA ASP A 37 -6.76 15.54 20.63
C ASP A 37 -7.55 14.76 19.55
N GLY A 38 -7.12 13.54 19.20
CA GLY A 38 -7.77 12.66 18.24
C GLY A 38 -7.42 12.93 16.78
N ASN A 39 -6.40 13.74 16.49
CA ASN A 39 -5.96 14.04 15.14
C ASN A 39 -4.79 13.16 14.74
N TYR A 40 -4.84 12.60 13.52
CA TYR A 40 -3.71 11.87 12.97
C TYR A 40 -2.64 12.81 12.42
N TYR A 41 -1.39 12.61 12.82
CA TYR A 41 -0.22 13.28 12.28
C TYR A 41 0.73 12.28 11.62
N LEU A 42 1.41 12.74 10.58
CA LEU A 42 2.40 11.96 9.86
C LEU A 42 3.66 11.79 10.71
N ILE A 43 4.25 10.61 10.67
CA ILE A 43 5.58 10.35 11.21
C ILE A 43 6.52 9.94 10.07
N ASP A 44 7.80 10.29 10.21
CA ASP A 44 8.80 10.10 9.16
C ASP A 44 9.56 8.77 9.34
N PRO A 45 9.97 8.12 8.23
CA PRO A 45 10.85 6.97 8.32
C PRO A 45 12.25 7.41 8.78
N ILE A 46 12.89 6.58 9.60
CA ILE A 46 14.26 6.78 10.06
C ILE A 46 15.06 5.51 9.83
N ASP A 47 16.32 5.65 9.40
CA ASP A 47 17.29 4.56 9.42
C ASP A 47 18.21 4.73 10.62
N LEU A 48 18.13 3.79 11.56
CA LEU A 48 18.94 3.83 12.78
C LEU A 48 20.44 3.68 12.50
N HIS A 49 20.81 3.14 11.35
CA HIS A 49 22.23 3.04 10.96
C HIS A 49 22.85 4.40 10.62
N ASP A 50 22.01 5.39 10.25
CA ASP A 50 22.45 6.74 9.91
C ASP A 50 22.55 7.67 11.14
N ILE A 51 22.16 7.18 12.32
CA ILE A 51 22.17 7.97 13.55
C ILE A 51 23.42 7.62 14.38
N GLU A 52 24.42 8.49 14.34
CA GLU A 52 25.60 8.39 15.18
C GLU A 52 25.44 9.27 16.44
N GLY A 53 25.59 8.67 17.63
CA GLY A 53 25.77 9.40 18.89
C GLY A 53 24.96 8.90 20.09
N ILE A 54 25.52 9.09 21.27
CA ILE A 54 25.00 8.62 22.59
C ILE A 54 23.68 9.32 22.96
N ALA A 55 23.48 10.56 22.54
CA ALA A 55 22.25 11.33 22.81
C ALA A 55 20.98 10.76 22.17
N THR A 56 21.12 10.00 21.09
CA THR A 56 20.01 9.32 20.41
C THR A 56 19.44 8.16 21.22
N THR A 57 20.28 7.42 21.95
CA THR A 57 19.84 6.28 22.76
C THR A 57 18.90 6.72 23.88
N GLU A 58 19.23 7.78 24.62
CA GLU A 58 18.38 8.33 25.68
C GLU A 58 17.03 8.81 25.16
N TYR A 59 17.02 9.44 24.00
CA TYR A 59 15.78 9.91 23.37
C TYR A 59 14.85 8.75 22.98
N PHE A 60 15.40 7.64 22.49
CA PHE A 60 14.61 6.48 22.08
C PHE A 60 14.17 5.59 23.25
N GLU A 61 14.83 5.67 24.41
CA GLU A 61 14.45 4.97 25.63
C GLU A 61 13.33 5.67 26.41
N THR A 62 13.03 6.93 26.08
CA THR A 62 11.99 7.71 26.78
C THR A 62 10.67 7.54 26.06
N ASP A 63 9.60 7.15 26.81
CA ASP A 63 8.26 7.11 26.27
C ASP A 63 7.74 8.51 25.94
N GLY A 64 6.98 8.63 24.86
CA GLY A 64 6.46 9.92 24.45
C GLY A 64 5.66 9.87 23.17
N ARG A 65 5.59 11.02 22.52
CA ARG A 65 4.94 11.15 21.21
C ARG A 65 5.84 10.60 20.10
N PRO A 66 5.47 9.50 19.41
CA PRO A 66 6.25 8.99 18.29
C PRO A 66 6.36 10.03 17.17
N ILE A 67 7.56 10.25 16.66
CA ILE A 67 7.82 11.16 15.54
C ILE A 67 8.53 10.47 14.39
N TYR A 68 9.14 9.31 14.65
CA TYR A 68 9.80 8.50 13.65
C TYR A 68 9.35 7.05 13.71
N TYR A 69 9.54 6.33 12.61
CA TYR A 69 9.37 4.88 12.56
C TYR A 69 10.48 4.23 11.74
N ASP A 70 10.78 2.98 12.09
CA ASP A 70 11.66 2.11 11.30
C ASP A 70 10.97 0.79 11.00
N LYS A 71 11.30 0.17 9.87
CA LYS A 71 10.80 -1.15 9.50
C LYS A 71 11.90 -2.18 9.72
N GLN A 72 11.83 -2.92 10.79
CA GLN A 72 12.78 -3.98 11.15
C GLN A 72 12.16 -5.36 10.88
N GLY A 73 12.50 -5.96 9.74
CA GLY A 73 11.95 -7.26 9.34
C GLY A 73 10.42 -7.25 9.21
N ALA A 74 9.73 -7.98 10.10
CA ALA A 74 8.27 -8.06 10.18
C ALA A 74 7.66 -7.12 11.22
N SER A 75 8.43 -6.18 11.76
CA SER A 75 7.99 -5.20 12.75
C SER A 75 8.08 -3.78 12.21
N LEU A 76 7.13 -2.96 12.65
CA LEU A 76 7.17 -1.50 12.58
C LEU A 76 7.52 -0.97 13.96
N VAL A 77 8.66 -0.34 14.10
CA VAL A 77 9.17 0.19 15.38
C VAL A 77 8.95 1.70 15.39
N LEU A 78 8.36 2.21 16.47
CA LEU A 78 8.08 3.63 16.68
C LEU A 78 9.11 4.27 17.61
N TYR A 79 9.49 5.50 17.33
CA TYR A 79 10.45 6.25 18.11
C TYR A 79 9.95 7.68 18.41
N PRO A 80 9.91 8.06 19.69
CA PRO A 80 9.98 7.22 20.88
C PRO A 80 8.81 6.24 21.00
N ALA A 81 8.88 5.32 21.97
CA ALA A 81 7.73 4.46 22.28
C ALA A 81 6.53 5.29 22.75
N PRO A 82 5.28 4.87 22.46
CA PRO A 82 4.10 5.61 22.88
C PRO A 82 3.99 5.72 24.40
N ASP A 83 3.62 6.88 24.90
CA ASP A 83 3.30 7.08 26.32
C ASP A 83 1.88 6.60 26.66
N ASN A 84 1.55 6.60 27.94
CA ASN A 84 0.25 6.14 28.47
C ASN A 84 -0.89 7.14 28.21
N GLY A 85 -1.07 7.60 26.99
CA GLY A 85 -2.17 8.49 26.63
C GLY A 85 -1.97 9.96 27.03
N VAL A 86 -0.72 10.35 27.36
CA VAL A 86 -0.41 11.74 27.73
C VAL A 86 -0.24 12.61 26.49
N SER A 87 0.49 12.12 25.49
CA SER A 87 0.76 12.82 24.22
C SER A 87 0.08 12.19 23.02
N VAL A 88 -0.35 10.93 23.14
CA VAL A 88 -1.01 10.17 22.06
C VAL A 88 -2.29 9.50 22.51
N THR A 89 -3.22 9.29 21.61
CA THR A 89 -4.40 8.46 21.83
C THR A 89 -4.06 7.01 21.54
N LEU A 90 -4.23 6.11 22.53
CA LEU A 90 -3.87 4.70 22.37
C LEU A 90 -4.85 3.94 21.47
N ALA A 91 -6.18 4.12 21.67
CA ALA A 91 -7.20 3.42 20.90
C ALA A 91 -7.14 3.79 19.41
N SER A 92 -6.90 2.80 18.55
CA SER A 92 -6.72 3.03 17.11
C SER A 92 -5.64 4.06 16.78
N GLY A 93 -4.66 4.21 17.67
CA GLY A 93 -3.68 5.30 17.63
C GLY A 93 -2.65 5.20 16.52
N LEU A 94 -2.41 4.01 15.99
CA LEU A 94 -1.50 3.80 14.84
C LEU A 94 -2.30 3.50 13.58
N LYS A 95 -2.00 4.22 12.50
CA LYS A 95 -2.58 4.02 11.17
C LYS A 95 -1.47 3.90 10.14
N VAL A 96 -1.45 2.79 9.42
CA VAL A 96 -0.45 2.47 8.41
C VAL A 96 -1.12 2.31 7.05
N TYR A 97 -0.65 3.06 6.07
CA TYR A 97 -1.00 2.90 4.66
C TYR A 97 0.08 2.08 3.99
N PHE A 98 -0.30 1.02 3.31
CA PHE A 98 0.66 0.09 2.75
C PHE A 98 0.21 -0.47 1.40
N GLN A 99 1.16 -1.02 0.68
CA GLN A 99 0.94 -1.84 -0.49
C GLN A 99 1.11 -3.30 -0.08
N ARG A 100 0.18 -4.15 -0.47
CA ARG A 100 0.23 -5.59 -0.19
C ARG A 100 0.12 -6.42 -1.45
N THR A 101 0.50 -7.68 -1.36
CA THR A 101 0.18 -8.67 -2.38
C THR A 101 -1.34 -8.86 -2.46
N ALA A 102 -1.82 -9.23 -3.65
CA ALA A 102 -3.22 -9.60 -3.81
C ALA A 102 -3.51 -10.88 -3.02
N ASP A 103 -4.66 -10.91 -2.35
CA ASP A 103 -5.11 -12.13 -1.66
C ASP A 103 -5.42 -13.23 -2.67
N VAL A 104 -5.00 -14.45 -2.35
CA VAL A 104 -5.34 -15.63 -3.13
C VAL A 104 -6.83 -15.93 -2.97
N PHE A 105 -7.48 -16.31 -4.05
CA PHE A 105 -8.87 -16.81 -3.99
C PHE A 105 -8.91 -18.20 -3.38
N THR A 106 -9.73 -18.36 -2.36
CA THR A 106 -10.05 -19.70 -1.81
C THR A 106 -11.17 -20.36 -2.62
N SER A 107 -11.25 -21.69 -2.57
CA SER A 107 -12.31 -22.45 -3.26
C SER A 107 -13.73 -21.98 -2.86
N ALA A 108 -13.95 -21.70 -1.57
CA ALA A 108 -15.22 -21.17 -1.08
C ALA A 108 -15.57 -19.80 -1.70
N GLN A 109 -14.60 -18.89 -1.82
CA GLN A 109 -14.79 -17.57 -2.39
C GLN A 109 -15.11 -17.62 -3.89
N VAL A 110 -14.52 -18.56 -4.62
CA VAL A 110 -14.83 -18.79 -6.05
C VAL A 110 -16.25 -19.32 -6.21
N THR A 111 -16.67 -20.22 -5.32
CA THR A 111 -18.00 -20.83 -5.39
C THR A 111 -19.11 -19.85 -5.01
N THR A 112 -18.91 -19.03 -3.98
CA THR A 112 -19.91 -18.04 -3.51
C THR A 112 -19.93 -16.75 -4.29
N GLY A 113 -18.89 -16.46 -5.10
CA GLY A 113 -18.79 -15.26 -5.92
C GLY A 113 -18.70 -13.94 -5.14
N THR A 114 -18.42 -13.99 -3.84
CA THR A 114 -18.41 -12.78 -2.97
C THR A 114 -17.14 -11.96 -3.06
N LYS A 115 -16.00 -12.60 -3.39
CA LYS A 115 -14.70 -11.92 -3.51
C LYS A 115 -14.44 -11.55 -4.97
N GLN A 116 -14.11 -10.29 -5.18
CA GLN A 116 -13.74 -9.77 -6.50
C GLN A 116 -12.23 -9.53 -6.58
N PRO A 117 -11.63 -9.61 -7.79
CA PRO A 117 -10.28 -9.18 -8.03
C PRO A 117 -10.08 -7.71 -7.62
N GLY A 118 -8.89 -7.38 -7.11
CA GLY A 118 -8.56 -6.03 -6.62
C GLY A 118 -8.34 -4.97 -7.71
N PHE A 119 -8.81 -5.21 -8.94
CA PHE A 119 -8.70 -4.28 -10.07
C PHE A 119 -10.06 -4.10 -10.78
N ALA A 120 -10.14 -3.12 -11.69
CA ALA A 120 -11.41 -2.71 -12.31
C ALA A 120 -12.14 -3.85 -13.02
N SER A 121 -13.43 -4.00 -12.77
CA SER A 121 -14.28 -5.11 -13.23
C SER A 121 -14.29 -5.34 -14.76
N PRO A 122 -14.19 -4.33 -15.65
CA PRO A 122 -14.12 -4.56 -17.07
C PRO A 122 -12.95 -5.43 -17.53
N PHE A 123 -11.91 -5.57 -16.69
CA PHE A 123 -10.70 -6.32 -17.00
C PHE A 123 -10.61 -7.67 -16.28
N HIS A 124 -11.63 -8.08 -15.50
CA HIS A 124 -11.60 -9.35 -14.76
C HIS A 124 -11.46 -10.58 -15.66
N HIS A 125 -11.93 -10.50 -16.91
CA HIS A 125 -11.82 -11.59 -17.89
C HIS A 125 -10.38 -12.03 -18.17
N ILE A 126 -9.38 -11.16 -17.93
CA ILE A 126 -7.98 -11.49 -18.12
C ILE A 126 -7.54 -12.69 -17.25
N LEU A 127 -8.11 -12.84 -16.05
CA LEU A 127 -7.80 -13.96 -15.17
C LEU A 127 -8.18 -15.31 -15.81
N ALA A 128 -9.30 -15.34 -16.55
CA ALA A 128 -9.71 -16.55 -17.24
C ALA A 128 -8.73 -16.91 -18.38
N TYR A 129 -8.25 -15.93 -19.14
CA TYR A 129 -7.24 -16.17 -20.16
C TYR A 129 -5.91 -16.63 -19.56
N MET A 130 -5.44 -15.97 -18.49
CA MET A 130 -4.22 -16.39 -17.80
C MET A 130 -4.32 -17.81 -17.23
N ALA A 131 -5.46 -18.16 -16.64
CA ALA A 131 -5.72 -19.51 -16.11
C ALA A 131 -5.80 -20.57 -17.22
N ALA A 132 -6.21 -20.21 -18.43
CA ALA A 132 -6.28 -21.13 -19.56
C ALA A 132 -4.92 -21.46 -20.20
N VAL A 133 -3.90 -20.60 -20.01
CA VAL A 133 -2.59 -20.77 -20.63
C VAL A 133 -1.97 -22.15 -20.34
N PRO A 134 -1.84 -22.63 -19.07
CA PRO A 134 -1.26 -23.94 -18.77
C PRO A 134 -2.00 -25.11 -19.44
N TYR A 135 -3.32 -25.01 -19.49
CA TYR A 135 -4.15 -26.01 -20.17
C TYR A 135 -3.90 -26.01 -21.68
N CYS A 136 -3.85 -24.83 -22.30
CA CYS A 136 -3.64 -24.71 -23.73
C CYS A 136 -2.23 -25.13 -24.16
N ILE A 137 -1.20 -24.88 -23.35
CA ILE A 137 0.15 -25.38 -23.61
C ILE A 137 0.13 -26.92 -23.76
N LYS A 138 -0.62 -27.61 -22.92
CA LYS A 138 -0.64 -29.07 -22.90
C LYS A 138 -1.58 -29.69 -23.95
N TYR A 139 -2.76 -29.11 -24.12
CA TYR A 139 -3.86 -29.76 -24.86
C TYR A 139 -4.31 -29.04 -26.11
N LYS A 140 -4.07 -27.73 -26.23
CA LYS A 140 -4.61 -26.87 -27.31
C LYS A 140 -3.60 -25.78 -27.74
N PRO A 141 -2.36 -26.17 -28.15
CA PRO A 141 -1.32 -25.20 -28.47
C PRO A 141 -1.69 -24.22 -29.58
N GLU A 142 -2.57 -24.62 -30.49
CA GLU A 142 -3.06 -23.77 -31.57
C GLU A 142 -3.85 -22.54 -31.11
N ARG A 143 -4.34 -22.54 -29.86
CA ARG A 143 -5.08 -21.42 -29.29
C ARG A 143 -4.19 -20.42 -28.53
N LEU A 144 -2.96 -20.77 -28.25
CA LEU A 144 -2.04 -19.92 -27.47
C LEU A 144 -1.85 -18.52 -28.09
N PRO A 145 -1.63 -18.38 -29.43
CA PRO A 145 -1.42 -17.05 -29.99
C PRO A 145 -2.60 -16.11 -29.78
N ALA A 146 -3.83 -16.61 -29.86
CA ALA A 146 -5.02 -15.83 -29.61
C ALA A 146 -5.15 -15.41 -28.14
N ILE A 147 -4.86 -16.32 -27.21
CA ILE A 147 -4.89 -16.06 -25.77
C ILE A 147 -3.80 -15.03 -25.38
N TYR A 148 -2.59 -15.19 -25.88
CA TYR A 148 -1.51 -14.24 -25.60
C TYR A 148 -1.81 -12.86 -26.19
N LYS A 149 -2.46 -12.78 -27.35
CA LYS A 149 -2.88 -11.51 -27.90
C LYS A 149 -3.85 -10.78 -26.95
N GLU A 150 -4.87 -11.48 -26.44
CA GLU A 150 -5.82 -10.90 -25.48
C GLU A 150 -5.14 -10.45 -24.18
N ILE A 151 -4.21 -11.28 -23.66
CA ILE A 151 -3.42 -10.92 -22.48
C ILE A 151 -2.59 -9.66 -22.75
N THR A 152 -1.90 -9.59 -23.87
CA THR A 152 -1.06 -8.44 -24.24
C THR A 152 -1.90 -7.19 -24.50
N ASP A 153 -3.08 -7.30 -25.07
CA ASP A 153 -3.97 -6.16 -25.30
C ASP A 153 -4.49 -5.55 -23.98
N VAL A 154 -4.63 -6.37 -22.94
CA VAL A 154 -5.06 -5.91 -21.62
C VAL A 154 -3.89 -5.45 -20.76
N MET A 155 -2.84 -6.26 -20.64
CA MET A 155 -1.72 -6.03 -19.72
C MET A 155 -0.63 -5.12 -20.32
N GLY A 156 -0.48 -5.11 -21.64
CA GLY A 156 0.63 -4.49 -22.33
C GLY A 156 1.71 -5.48 -22.71
N ASP A 157 2.75 -4.97 -23.32
CA ASP A 157 3.91 -5.74 -23.76
C ASP A 157 5.18 -4.96 -23.44
N ASP A 158 5.90 -5.42 -22.43
CA ASP A 158 7.14 -4.78 -21.97
C ASP A 158 8.24 -4.82 -23.03
N ALA A 159 8.26 -5.84 -23.90
CA ALA A 159 9.27 -5.96 -24.94
C ALA A 159 9.14 -4.89 -26.03
N THR A 160 7.91 -4.48 -26.32
CA THR A 160 7.62 -3.44 -27.32
C THR A 160 7.32 -2.08 -26.71
N GLY A 161 7.25 -1.99 -25.38
CA GLY A 161 6.83 -0.77 -24.65
C GLY A 161 5.37 -0.38 -24.88
N ARG A 162 4.55 -1.31 -25.36
CA ARG A 162 3.12 -1.07 -25.63
C ARG A 162 2.32 -1.15 -24.35
N GLN A 163 1.70 -0.04 -23.96
CA GLN A 163 0.79 0.00 -22.82
C GLN A 163 -0.52 -0.77 -23.09
N GLY A 164 -0.91 -1.62 -22.13
CA GLY A 164 -2.18 -2.31 -22.15
C GLY A 164 -3.38 -1.41 -21.84
N SER A 165 -4.57 -1.92 -22.10
CA SER A 165 -5.82 -1.19 -21.83
C SER A 165 -6.04 -0.94 -20.32
N LEU A 166 -5.62 -1.87 -19.45
CA LEU A 166 -5.67 -1.74 -18.00
C LEU A 166 -4.77 -0.61 -17.50
N GLU A 167 -3.53 -0.55 -17.96
CA GLU A 167 -2.58 0.50 -17.59
C GLU A 167 -3.06 1.88 -18.05
N ARG A 168 -3.54 1.97 -19.30
CA ARG A 168 -4.13 3.21 -19.83
C ARG A 168 -5.35 3.67 -19.04
N PHE A 169 -6.18 2.74 -18.56
CA PHE A 169 -7.34 3.06 -17.73
C PHE A 169 -6.88 3.70 -16.40
N TYR A 170 -5.92 3.10 -15.70
CA TYR A 170 -5.42 3.65 -14.45
C TYR A 170 -4.64 4.95 -14.61
N SER A 171 -3.87 5.09 -15.70
CA SER A 171 -3.14 6.34 -16.00
C SER A 171 -4.09 7.52 -16.25
N LYS A 172 -5.22 7.28 -16.92
CA LYS A 172 -6.25 8.30 -17.09
C LYS A 172 -6.90 8.68 -15.76
N ARG A 173 -7.28 7.69 -14.95
CA ARG A 173 -7.89 7.91 -13.65
C ARG A 173 -6.99 8.70 -12.71
N GLN A 174 -5.69 8.44 -12.70
CA GLN A 174 -4.73 9.21 -11.91
C GLN A 174 -4.65 10.68 -12.35
N LYS A 175 -4.80 10.97 -13.64
CA LYS A 175 -4.84 12.34 -14.16
C LYS A 175 -6.11 13.07 -13.74
N ASP A 176 -7.25 12.37 -13.76
CA ASP A 176 -8.55 12.94 -13.36
C ASP A 176 -8.60 13.22 -11.84
N GLU A 177 -7.90 12.41 -11.03
CA GLU A 177 -7.80 12.60 -9.57
C GLU A 177 -6.82 13.72 -9.15
N ARG A 178 -6.04 14.26 -10.07
CA ARG A 178 -5.11 15.40 -9.86
C ARG A 178 -5.51 16.58 -10.73
N PRO A 179 -6.54 17.36 -10.34
CA PRO A 179 -6.79 18.62 -11.03
C PRO A 179 -5.56 19.52 -10.85
N ILE A 180 -4.85 19.78 -11.93
CA ILE A 180 -3.78 20.76 -11.95
C ILE A 180 -4.46 22.14 -11.89
N MET A 181 -4.62 22.66 -10.68
CA MET A 181 -4.94 24.08 -10.52
C MET A 181 -3.69 24.88 -10.84
N THR A 182 -3.51 25.25 -12.10
CA THR A 182 -2.62 26.33 -12.46
C THR A 182 -3.26 27.64 -12.03
N MET A 183 -2.91 28.13 -10.85
CA MET A 183 -3.17 29.53 -10.51
C MET A 183 -2.36 30.38 -11.46
N LYS A 184 -3.01 30.96 -12.47
CA LYS A 184 -2.44 32.09 -13.18
C LYS A 184 -2.25 33.22 -12.18
N SER A 185 -1.01 33.61 -11.93
CA SER A 185 -0.73 34.81 -11.18
C SER A 185 -1.37 36.00 -11.90
N ILE A 186 -2.36 36.62 -11.27
CA ILE A 186 -2.93 37.87 -11.75
C ILE A 186 -1.90 38.96 -11.39
N SER A 187 -1.17 39.41 -12.39
CA SER A 187 -0.33 40.59 -12.26
C SER A 187 -1.23 41.83 -12.29
N PHE A 188 -1.42 42.45 -11.13
CA PHE A 188 -1.98 43.81 -11.10
C PHE A 188 -0.91 44.79 -11.55
N ARG A 189 -1.19 45.49 -12.64
CA ARG A 189 -0.47 46.75 -13.06
C ARG A 189 -1.19 47.91 -12.46
#